data_2f8ca17c3c22e4a34bb8179e3ef67013
#
_entry.id   2f8ca17c3c22e4a34bb8179e3ef67013
#
_cell.length_a   1.000
_cell.length_b   1.000
_cell.length_c   1.000
_cell.angle_alpha   90.00
_cell.angle_beta   90.00
_cell.angle_gamma   90.00
#
_symmetry.space_group_name_H-M   'P 1'
#
loop_
_entity.id
_entity.type
_entity.pdbx_description
1 polymer ?
#
loop_
_entity_poly.entity_id
_entity_poly.type
_entity_poly.pdbx_seq_one_letter_code
_entity_poly.pdbx_strand_id
1 'polypeptide(L)' 'MNFKELLLLAKNGDQQAVSALWSMYIPMLHRAAVLAGRYDEDLFQELCITFLRCVQMFRIP' A
#
# COMPACT_ATOMS: atom_id res chain seq x y z
N MET A 1 -9.78 0.25 -15.64
CA MET A 1 -9.68 -0.77 -14.57
C MET A 1 -10.20 -0.16 -13.27
N ASN A 2 -11.11 -0.84 -12.60
CA ASN A 2 -11.62 -0.31 -11.34
C ASN A 2 -10.75 -0.79 -10.17
N PHE A 3 -10.98 -0.21 -9.00
CA PHE A 3 -10.14 -0.48 -7.82
C PHE A 3 -10.22 -1.95 -7.39
N LYS A 4 -11.39 -2.56 -7.51
CA LYS A 4 -11.58 -3.96 -7.15
C LYS A 4 -10.75 -4.89 -8.03
N GLU A 5 -10.73 -4.63 -9.34
CA GLU A 5 -9.92 -5.40 -10.27
C GLU A 5 -8.44 -5.24 -9.98
N LEU A 6 -8.02 -4.00 -9.66
CA LEU A 6 -6.64 -3.71 -9.32
C LEU A 6 -6.21 -4.49 -8.07
N LEU A 7 -7.06 -4.52 -7.05
CA LEU A 7 -6.77 -5.28 -5.84
C LEU A 7 -6.66 -6.78 -6.11
N LEU A 8 -7.54 -7.31 -6.94
CA LEU A 8 -7.50 -8.73 -7.30
C LEU A 8 -6.20 -9.08 -8.01
N LEU A 9 -5.81 -8.26 -8.97
CA LEU A 9 -4.56 -8.49 -9.69
C LEU A 9 -3.36 -8.40 -8.77
N ALA A 10 -3.31 -7.41 -7.89
CA ALA A 10 -2.21 -7.25 -6.95
C ALA A 10 -2.14 -8.44 -5.99
N LYS A 11 -3.29 -8.92 -5.53
CA LYS A 11 -3.36 -10.07 -4.65
C LYS A 11 -2.82 -11.33 -5.32
N ASN A 12 -3.01 -11.45 -6.63
CA ASN A 12 -2.54 -12.59 -7.40
C ASN A 12 -1.09 -12.44 -7.86
N GLY A 13 -0.39 -11.38 -7.44
CA GLY A 13 1.00 -11.19 -7.72
C GLY A 13 1.32 -10.40 -8.97
N ASP A 14 0.32 -9.75 -9.58
CA ASP A 14 0.56 -8.89 -10.74
C ASP A 14 1.38 -7.67 -10.34
N GLN A 15 2.61 -7.58 -10.85
CA GLN A 15 3.53 -6.53 -10.43
C GLN A 15 3.08 -5.15 -10.88
N GLN A 16 2.44 -5.05 -12.05
CA GLN A 16 1.93 -3.76 -12.51
C GLN A 16 0.82 -3.24 -11.60
N ALA A 17 -0.06 -4.16 -11.16
CA ALA A 17 -1.13 -3.80 -10.24
C ALA A 17 -0.57 -3.38 -8.89
N VAL A 18 0.44 -4.10 -8.38
CA VAL A 18 1.10 -3.73 -7.13
C VAL A 18 1.74 -2.36 -7.24
N SER A 19 2.43 -2.11 -8.35
CA SER A 19 3.06 -0.80 -8.58
C SER A 19 2.04 0.33 -8.66
N ALA A 20 0.89 0.06 -9.30
CA ALA A 20 -0.18 1.06 -9.39
C ALA A 20 -0.74 1.38 -8.01
N LEU A 21 -0.97 0.34 -7.18
CA LEU A 21 -1.42 0.55 -5.80
C LEU A 21 -0.40 1.33 -4.99
N TRP A 22 0.88 1.01 -5.11
CA TRP A 22 1.95 1.76 -4.44
C TRP A 22 1.89 3.24 -4.81
N SER A 23 1.80 3.54 -6.12
CA SER A 23 1.75 4.92 -6.57
C SER A 23 0.58 5.68 -5.97
N MET A 24 -0.54 5.01 -5.75
CA MET A 24 -1.73 5.63 -5.16
C MET A 24 -1.58 5.86 -3.65
N TYR A 25 -0.91 4.95 -2.95
CA TYR A 25 -0.90 4.96 -1.49
C TYR A 25 0.39 5.48 -0.86
N ILE A 26 1.51 5.52 -1.61
CA ILE A 26 2.77 6.03 -1.08
C ILE A 26 2.62 7.44 -0.49
N PRO A 27 1.97 8.41 -1.16
CA PRO A 27 1.84 9.74 -0.57
C PRO A 27 1.10 9.72 0.77
N MET A 28 0.09 8.86 0.90
CA MET A 28 -0.65 8.72 2.15
C MET A 28 0.21 8.09 3.23
N LEU A 29 0.95 7.03 2.88
CA LEU A 29 1.84 6.35 3.83
C LEU A 29 2.96 7.29 4.29
N HIS A 30 3.51 8.08 3.36
CA HIS A 30 4.54 9.05 3.67
C HIS A 30 4.02 10.10 4.65
N ARG A 31 2.81 10.59 4.42
CA ARG A 31 2.19 11.57 5.32
C ARG A 31 1.96 10.99 6.70
N ALA A 32 1.51 9.72 6.76
CA ALA A 32 1.27 9.05 8.03
C ALA A 32 2.56 8.78 8.80
N ALA A 33 3.71 8.73 8.12
CA ALA A 33 4.99 8.49 8.75
C ALA A 33 5.61 9.75 9.33
N VAL A 34 4.98 10.93 9.15
CA VAL A 34 5.49 12.18 9.71
C VAL A 34 4.97 12.31 11.14
N LEU A 35 5.88 12.28 12.11
CA LEU A 35 5.58 12.44 13.52
C LEU A 35 6.22 13.72 14.05
N ALA A 36 5.44 14.56 14.71
CA ALA A 36 5.90 15.82 15.32
C ALA A 36 6.70 16.67 14.33
N GLY A 37 6.27 16.72 13.07
CA GLY A 37 6.93 17.49 12.04
C GLY A 37 8.17 16.85 11.45
N ARG A 38 8.47 15.59 11.83
CA ARG A 38 9.63 14.87 11.31
C ARG A 38 9.19 13.59 10.62
N TYR A 39 9.81 13.32 9.46
CA TYR A 39 9.61 12.07 8.75
C TYR A 39 10.33 10.94 9.48
N ASP A 40 9.60 9.89 9.82
CA ASP A 40 10.14 8.71 10.48
C ASP A 40 10.25 7.58 9.47
N GLU A 41 11.48 7.27 9.07
CA GLU A 41 11.75 6.27 8.06
C GLU A 41 11.37 4.86 8.52
N ASP A 42 11.63 4.54 9.78
CA ASP A 42 11.28 3.23 10.34
C ASP A 42 9.76 3.05 10.35
N LEU A 43 9.03 4.09 10.72
CA LEU A 43 7.58 4.04 10.71
C LEU A 43 7.06 3.87 9.28
N PHE A 44 7.68 4.54 8.32
CA PHE A 44 7.29 4.38 6.91
C PHE A 44 7.46 2.94 6.45
N GLN A 45 8.59 2.30 6.80
CA GLN A 45 8.83 0.91 6.45
C GLN A 45 7.79 -0.01 7.08
N GLU A 46 7.46 0.21 8.34
CA GLU A 46 6.43 -0.58 9.02
C GLU A 46 5.07 -0.41 8.35
N LEU A 47 4.73 0.81 7.97
CA LEU A 47 3.46 1.08 7.27
C LEU A 47 3.43 0.41 5.91
N CYS A 48 4.54 0.39 5.20
CA CYS A 48 4.63 -0.28 3.90
C CYS A 48 4.43 -1.79 4.04
N ILE A 49 5.06 -2.40 5.03
CA ILE A 49 4.91 -3.83 5.29
C ILE A 49 3.44 -4.14 5.65
N THR A 50 2.85 -3.33 6.50
CA THR A 50 1.46 -3.49 6.90
C THR A 50 0.53 -3.35 5.69
N PHE A 51 0.80 -2.38 4.82
CA PHE A 51 0.00 -2.17 3.62
C PHE A 51 0.05 -3.40 2.70
N LEU A 52 1.24 -3.95 2.44
CA LEU A 52 1.37 -5.14 1.61
C LEU A 52 0.65 -6.34 2.23
N ARG A 53 0.75 -6.49 3.54
CA ARG A 53 0.06 -7.56 4.23
C ARG A 53 -1.45 -7.41 4.10
N CYS A 54 -1.96 -6.19 4.23
CA CYS A 54 -3.38 -5.91 4.08
C CYS A 54 -3.88 -6.27 2.67
N VAL A 55 -3.10 -5.94 1.64
CA VAL A 55 -3.46 -6.28 0.27
C VAL A 55 -3.57 -7.80 0.11
N GLN A 56 -2.61 -8.54 0.64
CA GLN A 56 -2.60 -9.99 0.52
C GLN A 56 -3.75 -10.65 1.27
N MET A 57 -4.14 -10.07 2.39
CA MET A 57 -5.21 -10.61 3.22
C MET A 57 -6.60 -10.11 2.82
N PHE A 58 -6.66 -9.18 1.87
CA PHE A 58 -7.94 -8.61 1.45
C PHE A 58 -8.80 -9.67 0.78
N ARG A 59 -10.05 -9.77 1.23
CA ARG A 59 -11.02 -10.68 0.66
C ARG A 59 -12.13 -9.88 0.00
N ILE A 60 -12.41 -10.22 -1.26
CA ILE A 60 -13.50 -9.60 -2.01
C ILE A 60 -14.70 -10.53 -1.94
N PRO A 61 -15.81 -10.07 -1.34
CA PRO A 61 -17.01 -10.90 -1.24
C PRO A 61 -17.64 -11.21 -2.59
#